data_e15eefd28b33df5aeedf193ab565b6a5
#
_entry.id   e15eefd28b33df5aeedf193ab565b6a5
#
_cell.length_a   1.000
_cell.length_b   1.000
_cell.length_c   1.000
_cell.angle_alpha   90.00
_cell.angle_beta   90.00
_cell.angle_gamma   90.00
#
_symmetry.space_group_name_H-M   'P 1'
#
loop_
_entity.id
_entity.type
_entity.pdbx_description
1 polymer ?
#
loop_
_entity_poly.entity_id
_entity_poly.type
_entity_poly.pdbx_seq_one_letter_code
_entity_poly.pdbx_strand_id
1 'polypeptide(L)'
;MPLFALNKELYFPPVHLSEPDGLLAMGGDLSPERLILAYRNGIFPWYEGDHILWWCPDPRFVLFPNELKVSKSMKDLLLKNDTNNNGNGFEFTINKAFSVVIHYCKKATRSGQFGTWITDEIERAYCQLHELGYAHSAETWKDGKLVGGVYGIKMSKVFFGESMFSKESN
;
A
#
# COMPACT_ATOMS: atom_id res chain seq x y z
N MET A 1 3.35 -27.69 3.98
CA MET A 1 2.71 -27.72 5.34
C MET A 1 1.21 -27.46 5.16
N PRO A 2 0.31 -27.77 6.11
CA PRO A 2 -1.10 -27.47 5.95
C PRO A 2 -1.34 -25.96 5.99
N LEU A 3 -2.06 -25.42 5.01
CA LEU A 3 -2.55 -24.06 5.00
C LEU A 3 -3.52 -23.84 6.18
N PHE A 4 -3.31 -22.80 6.98
CA PHE A 4 -4.16 -22.50 8.13
C PHE A 4 -5.45 -21.83 7.68
N ALA A 5 -6.61 -22.33 8.17
CA ALA A 5 -7.90 -21.72 7.97
C ALA A 5 -8.23 -20.78 9.14
N LEU A 6 -8.45 -19.49 8.87
CA LEU A 6 -8.85 -18.52 9.87
C LEU A 6 -10.37 -18.50 10.01
N ASN A 7 -10.84 -18.40 11.24
CA ASN A 7 -12.23 -18.22 11.62
C ASN A 7 -12.49 -16.77 12.10
N LYS A 8 -13.55 -16.55 12.88
CA LYS A 8 -13.89 -15.24 13.46
C LYS A 8 -12.97 -14.78 14.60
N GLU A 9 -12.19 -15.68 15.18
CA GLU A 9 -11.27 -15.34 16.26
C GLU A 9 -10.14 -14.45 15.73
N LEU A 10 -9.78 -13.42 16.50
CA LEU A 10 -8.71 -12.48 16.15
C LEU A 10 -7.34 -13.12 16.45
N TYR A 11 -6.87 -13.93 15.52
CA TYR A 11 -5.66 -14.73 15.65
C TYR A 11 -4.99 -14.93 14.28
N PHE A 12 -3.65 -15.03 14.29
CA PHE A 12 -2.85 -15.57 13.19
C PHE A 12 -1.90 -16.65 13.71
N PRO A 13 -1.61 -17.70 12.90
CA PRO A 13 -0.58 -18.67 13.22
C PRO A 13 0.80 -17.99 13.28
N PRO A 14 1.80 -18.60 13.96
CA PRO A 14 3.16 -18.10 13.98
C PRO A 14 3.72 -17.95 12.57
N VAL A 15 4.31 -16.79 12.25
CA VAL A 15 4.77 -16.44 10.89
C VAL A 15 5.83 -17.38 10.33
N HIS A 16 6.64 -18.02 11.19
CA HIS A 16 7.63 -19.03 10.77
C HIS A 16 7.02 -20.32 10.22
N LEU A 17 5.68 -20.47 10.28
CA LEU A 17 4.93 -21.57 9.71
C LEU A 17 4.38 -21.24 8.31
N SER A 18 4.73 -20.10 7.73
CA SER A 18 4.38 -19.79 6.35
C SER A 18 5.00 -20.78 5.37
N GLU A 19 4.35 -20.99 4.25
CA GLU A 19 4.90 -21.77 3.13
C GLU A 19 6.17 -21.07 2.56
N PRO A 20 7.02 -21.77 1.78
CA PRO A 20 8.25 -21.19 1.24
C PRO A 20 8.04 -19.93 0.38
N ASP A 21 6.87 -19.76 -0.22
CA ASP A 21 6.46 -18.58 -0.99
C ASP A 21 5.88 -17.46 -0.10
N GLY A 22 5.70 -17.72 1.20
CA GLY A 22 5.19 -16.79 2.18
C GLY A 22 3.69 -16.91 2.47
N LEU A 23 2.95 -17.82 1.83
CA LEU A 23 1.53 -18.05 2.15
C LEU A 23 1.40 -18.61 3.57
N LEU A 24 0.62 -17.93 4.42
CA LEU A 24 0.47 -18.29 5.83
C LEU A 24 -0.92 -18.86 6.15
N ALA A 25 -1.98 -18.18 5.70
CA ALA A 25 -3.33 -18.55 6.09
C ALA A 25 -4.36 -18.14 5.04
N MET A 26 -5.56 -18.69 5.15
CA MET A 26 -6.73 -18.42 4.31
C MET A 26 -7.96 -18.14 5.17
N GLY A 27 -8.83 -17.22 4.72
CA GLY A 27 -10.11 -16.91 5.37
C GLY A 27 -10.01 -15.76 6.37
N GLY A 28 -10.87 -15.77 7.41
CA GLY A 28 -11.04 -14.63 8.31
C GLY A 28 -11.85 -13.52 7.64
N ASP A 29 -11.50 -12.27 7.97
CA ASP A 29 -12.19 -11.06 7.50
C ASP A 29 -11.18 -9.90 7.32
N LEU A 30 -11.63 -8.77 6.76
CA LEU A 30 -10.84 -7.55 6.60
C LEU A 30 -11.19 -6.49 7.65
N SER A 31 -11.61 -6.90 8.85
CA SER A 31 -11.86 -5.95 9.95
C SER A 31 -10.60 -5.15 10.28
N PRO A 32 -10.74 -3.90 10.71
CA PRO A 32 -9.60 -3.07 11.12
C PRO A 32 -8.72 -3.77 12.17
N GLU A 33 -9.32 -4.46 13.13
CA GLU A 33 -8.63 -5.16 14.20
C GLU A 33 -7.74 -6.27 13.64
N ARG A 34 -8.26 -7.07 12.70
CA ARG A 34 -7.50 -8.14 12.05
C ARG A 34 -6.40 -7.58 11.16
N LEU A 35 -6.66 -6.55 10.38
CA LEU A 35 -5.65 -5.90 9.55
C LEU A 35 -4.52 -5.30 10.40
N ILE A 36 -4.85 -4.61 11.50
CA ILE A 36 -3.85 -4.05 12.43
C ILE A 36 -3.03 -5.18 13.05
N LEU A 37 -3.66 -6.27 13.48
CA LEU A 37 -2.95 -7.44 14.01
C LEU A 37 -2.02 -8.05 12.96
N ALA A 38 -2.49 -8.20 11.71
CA ALA A 38 -1.70 -8.71 10.60
C ALA A 38 -0.43 -7.86 10.37
N TYR A 39 -0.59 -6.56 10.14
CA TYR A 39 0.53 -5.66 9.87
C TYR A 39 1.53 -5.57 11.04
N ARG A 40 1.08 -5.67 12.29
CA ARG A 40 1.97 -5.76 13.47
C ARG A 40 2.89 -6.98 13.43
N ASN A 41 2.47 -8.05 12.78
CA ASN A 41 3.22 -9.29 12.62
C ASN A 41 3.89 -9.43 11.23
N GLY A 42 3.88 -8.38 10.39
CA GLY A 42 4.43 -8.41 9.04
C GLY A 42 3.57 -9.18 8.03
N ILE A 43 2.32 -9.51 8.41
CA ILE A 43 1.36 -10.24 7.58
C ILE A 43 0.51 -9.21 6.79
N PHE A 44 0.17 -9.54 5.55
CA PHE A 44 -0.71 -8.71 4.71
C PHE A 44 -1.65 -9.57 3.88
N PRO A 45 -2.85 -9.05 3.52
CA PRO A 45 -3.76 -9.73 2.62
C PRO A 45 -3.36 -9.49 1.16
N TRP A 46 -3.29 -10.56 0.37
CA TRP A 46 -3.13 -10.47 -1.07
C TRP A 46 -3.78 -11.69 -1.74
N TYR A 47 -4.81 -11.47 -2.54
CA TYR A 47 -5.59 -12.54 -3.13
C TYR A 47 -6.34 -12.08 -4.39
N GLU A 48 -6.63 -13.05 -5.24
CA GLU A 48 -7.53 -12.93 -6.38
C GLU A 48 -8.64 -13.98 -6.19
N GLY A 49 -9.92 -13.57 -6.26
CA GLY A 49 -11.06 -14.44 -6.05
C GLY A 49 -11.73 -14.30 -4.68
N ASP A 50 -12.45 -15.35 -4.24
CA ASP A 50 -13.43 -15.27 -3.14
C ASP A 50 -12.83 -15.47 -1.74
N HIS A 51 -11.58 -15.92 -1.64
CA HIS A 51 -10.96 -16.25 -0.37
C HIS A 51 -9.81 -15.29 -0.06
N ILE A 52 -9.87 -14.67 1.12
CA ILE A 52 -8.76 -13.86 1.63
C ILE A 52 -7.56 -14.77 1.89
N LEU A 53 -6.41 -14.43 1.30
CA LEU A 53 -5.13 -15.08 1.57
C LEU A 53 -4.21 -14.12 2.29
N TRP A 54 -3.51 -14.64 3.33
CA TRP A 54 -2.63 -13.89 4.19
C TRP A 54 -1.20 -14.35 3.99
N TRP A 55 -0.30 -13.39 3.78
CA TRP A 55 1.07 -13.62 3.37
C TRP A 55 2.06 -13.02 4.34
N CYS A 56 3.15 -13.74 4.59
CA CYS A 56 4.31 -13.28 5.35
C CYS A 56 5.59 -13.85 4.71
N PRO A 57 6.06 -13.32 3.57
CA PRO A 57 7.27 -13.79 2.92
C PRO A 57 8.52 -13.48 3.74
N ASP A 58 9.45 -14.42 3.78
CA ASP A 58 10.77 -14.30 4.36
C ASP A 58 11.82 -14.88 3.38
N PRO A 59 12.81 -14.10 2.90
CA PRO A 59 13.12 -12.72 3.31
C PRO A 59 12.14 -11.65 2.81
N ARG A 60 12.00 -10.56 3.57
CA ARG A 60 11.19 -9.40 3.20
C ARG A 60 12.04 -8.35 2.49
N PHE A 61 11.57 -7.88 1.34
CA PHE A 61 12.20 -6.73 0.68
C PHE A 61 11.91 -5.45 1.48
N VAL A 62 12.97 -4.70 1.83
CA VAL A 62 12.88 -3.45 2.59
C VAL A 62 13.73 -2.37 1.95
N LEU A 63 13.28 -1.11 2.09
CA LEU A 63 14.04 0.08 1.73
C LEU A 63 14.30 0.90 2.99
N PHE A 64 15.58 1.13 3.29
CA PHE A 64 15.96 2.09 4.32
C PHE A 64 15.98 3.51 3.72
N PRO A 65 15.28 4.50 4.35
CA PRO A 65 15.17 5.85 3.77
C PRO A 65 16.51 6.52 3.44
N ASN A 66 17.57 6.26 4.23
CA ASN A 66 18.92 6.77 4.00
C ASN A 66 19.64 6.11 2.81
N GLU A 67 19.13 5.01 2.29
CA GLU A 67 19.66 4.30 1.13
C GLU A 67 18.90 4.63 -0.17
N LEU A 68 17.84 5.46 -0.07
CA LEU A 68 17.04 5.87 -1.21
C LEU A 68 17.89 6.67 -2.22
N LYS A 69 18.05 6.12 -3.41
CA LYS A 69 18.73 6.80 -4.53
C LYS A 69 17.72 7.63 -5.31
N VAL A 70 17.75 8.94 -5.12
CA VAL A 70 16.95 9.89 -5.90
C VAL A 70 17.71 10.27 -7.17
N SER A 71 17.09 10.11 -8.35
CA SER A 71 17.69 10.48 -9.63
C SER A 71 17.98 11.99 -9.71
N LYS A 72 18.93 12.39 -10.56
CA LYS A 72 19.25 13.81 -10.76
C LYS A 72 18.03 14.60 -11.23
N SER A 73 17.29 14.08 -12.21
CA SER A 73 16.08 14.73 -12.72
C SER A 73 15.02 14.93 -11.64
N MET A 74 14.84 13.95 -10.74
CA MET A 74 13.91 14.09 -9.62
C MET A 74 14.39 15.11 -8.59
N LYS A 75 15.71 15.15 -8.28
CA LYS A 75 16.27 16.18 -7.39
C LYS A 75 16.06 17.57 -7.97
N ASP A 76 16.34 17.77 -9.26
CA ASP A 76 16.15 19.06 -9.93
C ASP A 76 14.67 19.48 -9.93
N LEU A 77 13.73 18.53 -10.05
CA LEU A 77 12.30 18.77 -9.98
C LEU A 77 11.87 19.20 -8.57
N LEU A 78 12.33 18.51 -7.54
CA LEU A 78 12.05 18.84 -6.14
C LEU A 78 12.60 20.21 -5.76
N LEU A 79 13.85 20.55 -6.13
CA LEU A 79 14.46 21.83 -5.87
C LEU A 79 13.74 23.00 -6.56
N LYS A 80 13.24 22.80 -7.78
CA LYS A 80 12.45 23.81 -8.50
C LYS A 80 11.11 24.10 -7.84
N ASN A 81 10.52 23.12 -7.16
CA ASN A 81 9.27 23.31 -6.39
C ASN A 81 9.50 24.13 -5.10
N ASP A 82 10.69 24.03 -4.47
CA ASP A 82 10.99 24.74 -3.21
C ASP A 82 11.30 26.23 -3.41
N THR A 83 11.80 26.63 -4.59
CA THR A 83 12.42 27.94 -4.75
C THR A 83 11.56 29.03 -5.39
N ASN A 84 10.40 28.72 -5.98
CA ASN A 84 9.54 29.72 -6.62
C ASN A 84 8.08 29.27 -6.71
N ASN A 85 7.13 30.19 -6.45
CA ASN A 85 5.70 30.07 -6.81
C ASN A 85 5.43 29.84 -8.32
N ASN A 86 6.48 29.76 -9.15
CA ASN A 86 6.49 29.36 -10.56
C ASN A 86 7.06 27.95 -10.74
N GLY A 87 6.83 27.04 -9.78
CA GLY A 87 7.23 25.63 -9.88
C GLY A 87 6.67 24.93 -11.12
N ASN A 88 7.14 23.74 -11.39
CA ASN A 88 6.75 22.91 -12.55
C ASN A 88 5.25 22.48 -12.54
N GLY A 89 4.39 23.18 -11.81
CA GLY A 89 2.98 22.85 -11.64
C GLY A 89 2.72 21.65 -10.74
N PHE A 90 3.76 21.02 -10.17
CA PHE A 90 3.59 19.90 -9.24
C PHE A 90 3.42 20.36 -7.80
N GLU A 91 2.41 19.82 -7.10
CA GLU A 91 2.16 19.96 -5.67
C GLU A 91 2.22 18.57 -5.03
N PHE A 92 2.83 18.47 -3.85
CA PHE A 92 2.88 17.22 -3.09
C PHE A 92 2.06 17.37 -1.81
N THR A 93 1.20 16.39 -1.54
CA THR A 93 0.36 16.36 -0.33
C THR A 93 0.42 15.00 0.35
N ILE A 94 -0.03 14.96 1.59
CA ILE A 94 -0.18 13.72 2.36
C ILE A 94 -1.60 13.68 2.90
N ASN A 95 -2.27 12.55 2.74
CA ASN A 95 -3.63 12.28 3.26
C ASN A 95 -4.72 13.24 2.75
N LYS A 96 -4.49 13.98 1.66
CA LYS A 96 -5.47 14.92 1.09
C LYS A 96 -6.58 14.20 0.33
N ALA A 97 -6.27 13.05 -0.28
CA ALA A 97 -7.20 12.36 -1.17
C ALA A 97 -7.04 10.82 -1.13
N PHE A 98 -6.94 10.24 0.07
CA PHE A 98 -6.67 8.81 0.26
C PHE A 98 -7.61 7.92 -0.56
N SER A 99 -8.94 8.12 -0.46
CA SER A 99 -9.93 7.33 -1.17
C SER A 99 -9.79 7.42 -2.70
N VAL A 100 -9.36 8.57 -3.22
CA VAL A 100 -9.10 8.75 -4.65
C VAL A 100 -7.81 8.03 -5.06
N VAL A 101 -6.78 8.06 -4.21
CA VAL A 101 -5.51 7.37 -4.46
C VAL A 101 -5.72 5.86 -4.55
N ILE A 102 -6.37 5.23 -3.55
CA ILE A 102 -6.62 3.79 -3.58
C ILE A 102 -7.50 3.39 -4.77
N HIS A 103 -8.52 4.20 -5.09
CA HIS A 103 -9.37 3.99 -6.26
C HIS A 103 -8.58 4.02 -7.58
N TYR A 104 -7.65 4.97 -7.75
CA TYR A 104 -6.79 4.99 -8.93
C TYR A 104 -5.79 3.85 -8.96
N CYS A 105 -5.25 3.43 -7.81
CA CYS A 105 -4.40 2.23 -7.72
C CYS A 105 -5.16 0.98 -8.17
N LYS A 106 -6.44 0.85 -7.79
CA LYS A 106 -7.32 -0.24 -8.22
C LYS A 106 -7.56 -0.25 -9.73
N LYS A 107 -7.70 0.94 -10.35
CA LYS A 107 -7.94 1.09 -11.80
C LYS A 107 -6.66 1.09 -12.63
N ALA A 108 -5.50 1.18 -12.01
CA ALA A 108 -4.24 1.26 -12.73
C ALA A 108 -3.96 -0.03 -13.51
N THR A 109 -3.85 0.09 -14.84
CA THR A 109 -3.44 -1.03 -15.69
C THR A 109 -1.94 -1.23 -15.56
N ARG A 110 -1.51 -2.46 -15.29
CA ARG A 110 -0.10 -2.84 -15.21
C ARG A 110 0.23 -3.80 -16.34
N SER A 111 1.36 -3.56 -17.02
CA SER A 111 1.82 -4.45 -18.08
C SER A 111 2.06 -5.86 -17.52
N GLY A 112 1.43 -6.87 -18.15
CA GLY A 112 1.58 -8.27 -17.76
C GLY A 112 0.70 -8.71 -16.59
N GLN A 113 -0.19 -7.86 -16.07
CA GLN A 113 -1.12 -8.21 -15.00
C GLN A 113 -2.57 -8.04 -15.47
N PHE A 114 -3.35 -9.13 -15.44
CA PHE A 114 -4.79 -9.10 -15.71
C PHE A 114 -5.52 -8.82 -14.38
N GLY A 115 -6.12 -7.61 -14.25
CA GLY A 115 -6.88 -7.23 -13.07
C GLY A 115 -6.06 -6.58 -11.96
N THR A 116 -6.67 -6.50 -10.80
CA THR A 116 -6.08 -5.92 -9.58
C THR A 116 -6.49 -6.74 -8.37
N TRP A 117 -5.58 -6.89 -7.41
CA TRP A 117 -5.90 -7.50 -6.11
C TRP A 117 -6.74 -6.57 -5.20
N ILE A 118 -6.87 -5.28 -5.57
CA ILE A 118 -7.66 -4.31 -4.81
C ILE A 118 -9.13 -4.47 -5.18
N THR A 119 -9.85 -5.31 -4.43
CA THR A 119 -11.30 -5.49 -4.54
C THR A 119 -12.06 -4.31 -3.93
N ASP A 120 -13.39 -4.24 -4.11
CA ASP A 120 -14.23 -3.24 -3.42
C ASP A 120 -14.17 -3.41 -1.89
N GLU A 121 -13.98 -4.62 -1.41
CA GLU A 121 -13.86 -4.92 0.01
C GLU A 121 -12.53 -4.42 0.57
N ILE A 122 -11.41 -4.67 -0.12
CA ILE A 122 -10.08 -4.13 0.20
C ILE A 122 -10.12 -2.60 0.22
N GLU A 123 -10.69 -1.96 -0.81
CA GLU A 123 -10.80 -0.51 -0.89
C GLU A 123 -11.52 0.07 0.32
N ARG A 124 -12.68 -0.51 0.69
CA ARG A 124 -13.44 -0.10 1.90
C ARG A 124 -12.65 -0.30 3.20
N ALA A 125 -12.03 -1.47 3.37
CA ALA A 125 -11.26 -1.81 4.57
C ALA A 125 -10.08 -0.85 4.78
N TYR A 126 -9.36 -0.50 3.72
CA TYR A 126 -8.22 0.43 3.82
C TYR A 126 -8.67 1.88 4.00
N CYS A 127 -9.83 2.28 3.47
CA CYS A 127 -10.43 3.58 3.81
C CYS A 127 -10.79 3.67 5.31
N GLN A 128 -11.32 2.61 5.90
CA GLN A 128 -11.56 2.54 7.36
C GLN A 128 -10.25 2.64 8.15
N LEU A 129 -9.19 1.95 7.72
CA LEU A 129 -7.86 2.09 8.35
C LEU A 129 -7.30 3.51 8.22
N HIS A 130 -7.62 4.21 7.15
CA HIS A 130 -7.25 5.62 6.99
C HIS A 130 -7.98 6.52 8.00
N GLU A 131 -9.28 6.35 8.16
CA GLU A 131 -10.08 7.07 9.17
C GLU A 131 -9.57 6.83 10.61
N LEU A 132 -9.06 5.61 10.87
CA LEU A 132 -8.45 5.24 12.15
C LEU A 132 -6.98 5.70 12.30
N GLY A 133 -6.38 6.32 11.27
CA GLY A 133 -5.02 6.86 11.30
C GLY A 133 -3.89 5.83 11.07
N TYR A 134 -4.21 4.65 10.55
CA TYR A 134 -3.22 3.61 10.22
C TYR A 134 -2.81 3.61 8.73
N ALA A 135 -3.74 3.91 7.83
CA ALA A 135 -3.44 4.00 6.40
C ALA A 135 -3.19 5.45 5.99
N HIS A 136 -2.19 5.64 5.12
CA HIS A 136 -1.77 6.96 4.66
C HIS A 136 -1.54 6.95 3.16
N SER A 137 -1.71 8.11 2.54
CA SER A 137 -1.37 8.35 1.14
C SER A 137 -0.41 9.52 0.99
N ALA A 138 0.38 9.47 -0.07
CA ALA A 138 1.10 10.62 -0.60
C ALA A 138 0.65 10.87 -2.03
N GLU A 139 0.36 12.10 -2.36
CA GLU A 139 -0.22 12.51 -3.64
C GLU A 139 0.70 13.46 -4.39
N THR A 140 0.70 13.33 -5.70
CA THR A 140 1.30 14.28 -6.65
C THR A 140 0.20 14.88 -7.50
N TRP A 141 0.09 16.20 -7.45
CA TRP A 141 -0.86 16.99 -8.23
C TRP A 141 -0.13 17.81 -9.28
N LYS A 142 -0.77 18.04 -10.41
CA LYS A 142 -0.30 18.95 -11.45
C LYS A 142 -1.49 19.73 -11.98
N ASP A 143 -1.39 21.06 -11.98
CA ASP A 143 -2.46 21.95 -12.40
C ASP A 143 -3.81 21.62 -11.71
N GLY A 144 -3.77 21.32 -10.41
CA GLY A 144 -4.93 20.95 -9.60
C GLY A 144 -5.50 19.54 -9.86
N LYS A 145 -4.85 18.72 -10.72
CA LYS A 145 -5.28 17.36 -11.03
C LYS A 145 -4.36 16.35 -10.32
N LEU A 146 -4.94 15.30 -9.78
CA LEU A 146 -4.20 14.19 -9.18
C LEU A 146 -3.57 13.32 -10.28
N VAL A 147 -2.24 13.39 -10.40
CA VAL A 147 -1.48 12.72 -11.47
C VAL A 147 -0.65 11.54 -10.99
N GLY A 148 -0.42 11.42 -9.68
CA GLY A 148 0.28 10.30 -9.09
C GLY A 148 -0.06 10.13 -7.62
N GLY A 149 0.12 8.94 -7.09
CA GLY A 149 -0.09 8.67 -5.67
C GLY A 149 0.35 7.28 -5.27
N VAL A 150 0.67 7.16 -4.01
CA VAL A 150 0.99 5.91 -3.31
C VAL A 150 0.18 5.86 -2.03
N TYR A 151 -0.26 4.66 -1.64
CA TYR A 151 -0.82 4.45 -0.32
C TYR A 151 -0.17 3.28 0.39
N GLY A 152 -0.33 3.22 1.70
CA GLY A 152 0.20 2.15 2.52
C GLY A 152 -0.19 2.27 3.98
N ILE A 153 0.28 1.32 4.78
CA ILE A 153 0.02 1.22 6.21
C ILE A 153 1.25 1.65 7.00
N LYS A 154 1.04 2.51 8.00
CA LYS A 154 2.09 2.94 8.91
C LYS A 154 1.94 2.22 10.25
N MET A 155 2.95 1.44 10.62
CA MET A 155 3.07 0.82 11.92
C MET A 155 4.34 1.30 12.60
N SER A 156 4.21 2.19 13.59
CA SER A 156 5.34 2.80 14.29
C SER A 156 6.33 3.46 13.32
N LYS A 157 7.53 2.92 13.14
CA LYS A 157 8.59 3.43 12.25
C LYS A 157 8.64 2.74 10.88
N VAL A 158 7.70 1.85 10.60
CA VAL A 158 7.63 1.10 9.34
C VAL A 158 6.46 1.59 8.51
N PHE A 159 6.69 1.80 7.22
CA PHE A 159 5.65 2.05 6.22
C PHE A 159 5.60 0.86 5.26
N PHE A 160 4.45 0.19 5.21
CA PHE A 160 4.15 -0.87 4.26
C PHE A 160 3.53 -0.22 3.03
N GLY A 161 4.31 -0.08 1.95
CA GLY A 161 3.81 0.43 0.68
C GLY A 161 2.94 -0.63 -0.01
N GLU A 162 1.67 -0.32 -0.25
CA GLU A 162 0.71 -1.27 -0.80
C GLU A 162 0.61 -1.18 -2.32
N SER A 163 0.34 0.02 -2.81
CA SER A 163 0.17 0.23 -4.24
C SER A 163 0.40 1.69 -4.61
N MET A 164 0.73 1.91 -5.89
CA MET A 164 0.91 3.23 -6.45
C MET A 164 0.37 3.31 -7.87
N PHE A 165 0.08 4.53 -8.32
CA PHE A 165 -0.24 4.84 -9.71
C PHE A 165 0.50 6.10 -10.17
N SER A 166 0.72 6.22 -11.48
CA SER A 166 1.20 7.43 -12.13
C SER A 166 0.47 7.60 -13.46
N LYS A 167 0.02 8.82 -13.75
CA LYS A 167 -0.63 9.18 -15.02
C LYS A 167 0.28 10.00 -15.93
N GLU A 168 1.36 10.54 -15.39
CA GLU A 168 2.35 11.34 -16.13
C GLU A 168 3.75 10.78 -15.89
N SER A 169 4.57 10.83 -16.91
CA SER A 169 6.00 10.54 -16.81
C SER A 169 6.75 11.79 -16.34
N ASN A 170 7.84 11.57 -15.61
CA ASN A 170 8.79 12.63 -15.23
C ASN A 170 9.59 13.12 -16.43
#